data_ca51d654c0ca94515ea0e170cf38ab0f
#
_entry.id   ca51d654c0ca94515ea0e170cf38ab0f
#
_cell.length_a   1.000
_cell.length_b   1.000
_cell.length_c   1.000
_cell.angle_alpha   90.00
_cell.angle_beta   90.00
_cell.angle_gamma   90.00
#
_symmetry.space_group_name_H-M   'P 1'
#
loop_
_entity.id
_entity.type
_entity.pdbx_description
1 polymer ?
#
loop_
_entity_poly.entity_id
_entity_poly.type
_entity_poly.pdbx_seq_one_letter_code
_entity_poly.pdbx_strand_id
1 'polypeptide(L)'
;MAAREFSSASAKRAPATARGPQAPRFIVIEGPLRVGKTTLAKILAERLHARRVYDCEDNPFLTDFYNEKPGAALRAQMYFLMERQKRLREALAVEAPGPVLSDFLMEKDRIFANLNLDDHELKLYERYYEALAASIPAPDLVIYLQAKPEVLRARIAKKAARDETQISEEYIEEVARAYEHFFFHYAASDLLVINTSDIDFVERSEDLQQLLRRLQDPVKGTQYFLPLGASE
;
A
#
# COMPACT_ATOMS: atom_id res chain seq x y z
N MET A 1 19.17 3.85 15.84
CA MET A 1 17.94 4.38 16.51
C MET A 1 17.02 3.21 16.81
N ALA A 2 16.50 3.12 18.03
CA ALA A 2 15.65 1.99 18.43
C ALA A 2 14.33 2.06 17.62
N ALA A 3 13.90 0.91 17.08
CA ALA A 3 12.61 0.77 16.43
C ALA A 3 11.51 1.21 17.41
N ARG A 4 10.77 2.26 17.07
CA ARG A 4 9.59 2.66 17.83
C ARG A 4 8.54 1.56 17.69
N GLU A 5 8.04 1.07 18.82
CA GLU A 5 6.89 0.18 18.84
C GLU A 5 5.69 0.93 18.24
N PHE A 6 5.15 0.42 17.15
CA PHE A 6 3.90 0.91 16.59
C PHE A 6 2.81 0.72 17.64
N SER A 7 2.39 1.81 18.27
CA SER A 7 1.22 1.78 19.14
C SER A 7 0.02 1.33 18.32
N SER A 8 -0.46 0.12 18.59
CA SER A 8 -1.62 -0.50 17.94
C SER A 8 -2.92 0.09 18.48
N ALA A 9 -3.06 1.41 18.49
CA ALA A 9 -4.35 2.05 18.61
C ALA A 9 -5.12 1.83 17.30
N SER A 10 -5.39 0.55 16.99
CA SER A 10 -6.42 0.16 16.04
C SER A 10 -7.74 0.67 16.62
N ALA A 11 -8.22 1.79 16.13
CA ALA A 11 -9.61 2.17 16.35
C ALA A 11 -10.44 0.96 15.88
N LYS A 12 -11.13 0.28 16.83
CA LYS A 12 -12.10 -0.77 16.55
C LYS A 12 -13.17 -0.20 15.64
N ARG A 13 -12.95 -0.23 14.35
CA ARG A 13 -13.99 0.00 13.35
C ARG A 13 -15.01 -1.13 13.51
N ALA A 14 -16.29 -0.75 13.51
CA ALA A 14 -17.39 -1.71 13.56
C ALA A 14 -17.17 -2.81 12.50
N PRO A 15 -17.37 -4.10 12.86
CA PRO A 15 -17.20 -5.17 11.92
C PRO A 15 -18.12 -4.94 10.72
N ALA A 16 -17.58 -5.06 9.52
CA ALA A 16 -18.38 -5.07 8.30
C ALA A 16 -19.48 -6.12 8.47
N THR A 17 -20.73 -5.70 8.32
CA THR A 17 -21.89 -6.60 8.39
C THR A 17 -21.62 -7.78 7.47
N ALA A 18 -21.74 -9.00 7.99
CA ALA A 18 -21.54 -10.25 7.28
C ALA A 18 -22.41 -10.30 6.02
N ARG A 19 -21.89 -9.81 4.92
CA ARG A 19 -22.45 -10.05 3.58
C ARG A 19 -22.04 -11.45 3.16
N GLY A 20 -22.95 -12.22 2.57
CA GLY A 20 -22.63 -13.51 1.97
C GLY A 20 -21.47 -13.38 0.97
N PRO A 21 -20.96 -14.50 0.38
CA PRO A 21 -19.77 -14.51 -0.47
C PRO A 21 -20.02 -13.72 -1.76
N GLN A 22 -19.93 -12.41 -1.68
CA GLN A 22 -19.90 -11.52 -2.83
C GLN A 22 -18.45 -11.23 -3.19
N ALA A 23 -18.18 -11.11 -4.50
CA ALA A 23 -16.88 -10.66 -4.97
C ALA A 23 -16.50 -9.31 -4.31
N PRO A 24 -15.23 -9.10 -3.94
CA PRO A 24 -14.79 -7.87 -3.29
C PRO A 24 -15.07 -6.66 -4.19
N ARG A 25 -15.63 -5.62 -3.60
CA ARG A 25 -15.98 -4.36 -4.31
C ARG A 25 -14.93 -3.27 -4.16
N PHE A 26 -14.14 -3.32 -3.10
CA PHE A 26 -13.00 -2.43 -2.90
C PHE A 26 -11.76 -3.26 -2.62
N ILE A 27 -10.84 -3.26 -3.58
CA ILE A 27 -9.58 -4.03 -3.56
C ILE A 27 -8.42 -3.04 -3.50
N VAL A 28 -7.47 -3.33 -2.62
CA VAL A 28 -6.24 -2.53 -2.50
C VAL A 28 -5.04 -3.40 -2.80
N ILE A 29 -4.09 -2.85 -3.57
CA ILE A 29 -2.75 -3.43 -3.74
C ILE A 29 -1.77 -2.53 -3.00
N GLU A 30 -1.07 -3.07 -2.03
CA GLU A 30 -0.15 -2.31 -1.20
C GLU A 30 1.22 -3.00 -1.10
N GLY A 31 2.25 -2.25 -0.69
CA GLY A 31 3.61 -2.73 -0.49
C GLY A 31 4.65 -1.63 -0.66
N PRO A 32 5.93 -1.89 -0.37
CA PRO A 32 6.98 -0.89 -0.43
C PRO A 32 7.22 -0.33 -1.85
N LEU A 33 8.08 0.67 -1.92
CA LEU A 33 8.46 1.32 -3.18
C LEU A 33 9.00 0.30 -4.20
N ARG A 34 8.58 0.44 -5.48
CA ARG A 34 9.02 -0.40 -6.61
C ARG A 34 8.75 -1.92 -6.49
N VAL A 35 7.90 -2.33 -5.57
CA VAL A 35 7.50 -3.74 -5.43
C VAL A 35 6.60 -4.25 -6.57
N GLY A 36 5.98 -3.36 -7.36
CA GLY A 36 5.15 -3.71 -8.52
C GLY A 36 3.66 -3.38 -8.38
N LYS A 37 3.25 -2.61 -7.38
CA LYS A 37 1.84 -2.25 -7.11
C LYS A 37 1.07 -1.76 -8.33
N THR A 38 1.54 -0.66 -8.92
CA THR A 38 0.84 0.00 -10.05
C THR A 38 0.75 -0.90 -11.28
N THR A 39 1.77 -1.73 -11.53
CA THR A 39 1.74 -2.70 -12.62
C THR A 39 0.67 -3.76 -12.38
N LEU A 40 0.65 -4.37 -11.19
CA LEU A 40 -0.36 -5.38 -10.84
C LEU A 40 -1.77 -4.75 -10.82
N ALA A 41 -1.90 -3.52 -10.28
CA ALA A 41 -3.18 -2.80 -10.28
C ALA A 41 -3.72 -2.59 -11.70
N LYS A 42 -2.85 -2.22 -12.65
CA LYS A 42 -3.24 -2.09 -14.05
C LYS A 42 -3.77 -3.40 -14.63
N ILE A 43 -3.03 -4.49 -14.45
CA ILE A 43 -3.39 -5.81 -14.97
C ILE A 43 -4.72 -6.30 -14.36
N LEU A 44 -4.86 -6.22 -13.04
CA LEU A 44 -6.07 -6.68 -12.36
C LEU A 44 -7.28 -5.80 -12.69
N ALA A 45 -7.10 -4.50 -12.83
CA ALA A 45 -8.21 -3.61 -13.18
C ALA A 45 -8.79 -3.92 -14.57
N GLU A 46 -7.94 -4.22 -15.54
CA GLU A 46 -8.37 -4.64 -16.88
C GLU A 46 -9.15 -5.98 -16.82
N ARG A 47 -8.67 -6.94 -16.04
CA ARG A 47 -9.29 -8.26 -15.90
C ARG A 47 -10.61 -8.24 -15.14
N LEU A 48 -10.70 -7.40 -14.12
CA LEU A 48 -11.88 -7.29 -13.24
C LEU A 48 -12.87 -6.21 -13.71
N HIS A 49 -12.55 -5.50 -14.80
CA HIS A 49 -13.27 -4.29 -15.22
C HIS A 49 -13.43 -3.28 -14.08
N ALA A 50 -12.35 -3.14 -13.27
CA ALA A 50 -12.34 -2.31 -12.09
C ALA A 50 -12.03 -0.85 -12.41
N ARG A 51 -12.59 0.06 -11.61
CA ARG A 51 -12.17 1.46 -11.58
C ARG A 51 -10.87 1.58 -10.81
N ARG A 52 -9.87 2.18 -11.43
CA ARG A 52 -8.54 2.36 -10.83
C ARG A 52 -8.45 3.67 -10.06
N VAL A 53 -7.82 3.59 -8.89
CA VAL A 53 -7.42 4.76 -8.09
C VAL A 53 -5.92 4.66 -7.88
N TYR A 54 -5.18 5.58 -8.47
CA TYR A 54 -3.73 5.63 -8.33
C TYR A 54 -3.30 6.57 -7.21
N ASP A 55 -2.18 6.23 -6.56
CA ASP A 55 -1.54 7.10 -5.58
C ASP A 55 -1.13 8.44 -6.22
N CYS A 56 -0.91 9.45 -5.38
CA CYS A 56 -0.45 10.75 -5.82
C CYS A 56 1.05 10.68 -6.10
N GLU A 57 1.45 11.03 -7.33
CA GLU A 57 2.86 11.15 -7.71
C GLU A 57 3.36 12.59 -7.62
N ASP A 58 2.46 13.57 -7.82
CA ASP A 58 2.78 15.00 -7.90
C ASP A 58 2.66 15.67 -6.51
N ASN A 59 3.59 15.38 -5.60
CA ASN A 59 3.64 16.08 -4.33
C ASN A 59 4.67 17.21 -4.39
N PRO A 60 4.25 18.50 -4.33
CA PRO A 60 5.15 19.64 -4.49
C PRO A 60 6.19 19.79 -3.37
N PHE A 61 6.03 19.05 -2.27
CA PHE A 61 6.95 19.10 -1.12
C PHE A 61 8.00 17.99 -1.12
N LEU A 62 7.94 17.03 -2.08
CA LEU A 62 8.88 15.90 -2.10
C LEU A 62 10.33 16.33 -2.32
N THR A 63 10.59 17.25 -3.22
CA THR A 63 11.95 17.76 -3.43
C THR A 63 12.51 18.38 -2.16
N ASP A 64 11.71 19.16 -1.42
CA ASP A 64 12.11 19.75 -0.14
C ASP A 64 12.30 18.68 0.94
N PHE A 65 11.48 17.64 0.94
CA PHE A 65 11.58 16.51 1.85
C PHE A 65 12.88 15.73 1.63
N TYR A 66 13.21 15.36 0.40
CA TYR A 66 14.46 14.65 0.09
C TYR A 66 15.72 15.51 0.32
N ASN A 67 15.58 16.84 0.31
CA ASN A 67 16.65 17.77 0.68
C ASN A 67 16.66 18.09 2.19
N GLU A 68 15.94 17.35 3.01
CA GLU A 68 15.90 17.46 4.49
C GLU A 68 15.56 18.87 5.00
N LYS A 69 14.77 19.65 4.23
CA LYS A 69 14.41 20.99 4.66
C LYS A 69 13.47 20.93 5.88
N PRO A 70 13.65 21.82 6.88
CA PRO A 70 12.83 21.85 8.08
C PRO A 70 11.32 21.89 7.78
N GLY A 71 10.53 21.03 8.43
CA GLY A 71 9.08 20.93 8.28
C GLY A 71 8.60 20.41 6.91
N ALA A 72 9.49 20.00 6.02
CA ALA A 72 9.11 19.45 4.72
C ALA A 72 8.45 18.09 4.85
N ALA A 73 8.87 17.27 5.80
CA ALA A 73 8.28 15.96 6.07
C ALA A 73 6.79 16.08 6.39
N LEU A 74 6.42 16.94 7.34
CA LEU A 74 5.01 17.15 7.70
C LEU A 74 4.21 17.69 6.51
N ARG A 75 4.73 18.66 5.76
CA ARG A 75 4.04 19.21 4.58
C ARG A 75 3.80 18.15 3.51
N ALA A 76 4.81 17.35 3.21
CA ALA A 76 4.68 16.26 2.25
C ALA A 76 3.66 15.21 2.72
N GLN A 77 3.69 14.83 4.00
CA GLN A 77 2.80 13.85 4.58
C GLN A 77 1.35 14.33 4.61
N MET A 78 1.11 15.58 4.98
CA MET A 78 -0.24 16.18 4.97
C MET A 78 -0.80 16.29 3.56
N TYR A 79 0.03 16.62 2.57
CA TYR A 79 -0.39 16.65 1.18
C TYR A 79 -0.84 15.26 0.69
N PHE A 80 -0.04 14.22 0.95
CA PHE A 80 -0.40 12.85 0.61
C PHE A 80 -1.70 12.41 1.29
N LEU A 81 -1.84 12.67 2.59
CA LEU A 81 -3.04 12.32 3.35
C LEU A 81 -4.31 12.92 2.72
N MET A 82 -4.27 14.20 2.38
CA MET A 82 -5.42 14.90 1.79
C MET A 82 -5.74 14.39 0.37
N GLU A 83 -4.73 14.23 -0.48
CA GLU A 83 -4.92 13.74 -1.85
C GLU A 83 -5.42 12.29 -1.89
N ARG A 84 -4.87 11.41 -1.06
CA ARG A 84 -5.32 10.02 -0.94
C ARG A 84 -6.76 9.92 -0.47
N GLN A 85 -7.12 10.68 0.58
CA GLN A 85 -8.49 10.72 1.09
C GLN A 85 -9.46 11.22 0.01
N LYS A 86 -9.13 12.31 -0.68
CA LYS A 86 -9.94 12.87 -1.77
C LYS A 86 -10.18 11.84 -2.87
N ARG A 87 -9.11 11.23 -3.40
CA ARG A 87 -9.17 10.25 -4.50
C ARG A 87 -10.01 9.03 -4.14
N LEU A 88 -9.82 8.45 -2.95
CA LEU A 88 -10.62 7.31 -2.49
C LEU A 88 -12.08 7.71 -2.28
N ARG A 89 -12.34 8.83 -1.63
CA ARG A 89 -13.71 9.31 -1.41
C ARG A 89 -14.47 9.52 -2.72
N GLU A 90 -13.85 10.18 -3.70
CA GLU A 90 -14.45 10.43 -5.00
C GLU A 90 -14.73 9.10 -5.75
N ALA A 91 -13.77 8.18 -5.77
CA ALA A 91 -13.94 6.90 -6.43
C ALA A 91 -14.99 6.00 -5.77
N LEU A 92 -15.06 6.00 -4.44
CA LEU A 92 -15.99 5.14 -3.70
C LEU A 92 -17.41 5.71 -3.64
N ALA A 93 -17.58 7.03 -3.86
CA ALA A 93 -18.91 7.68 -3.90
C ALA A 93 -19.68 7.38 -5.19
N VAL A 94 -19.01 6.98 -6.26
CA VAL A 94 -19.66 6.72 -7.55
C VAL A 94 -20.22 5.31 -7.59
N GLU A 95 -21.53 5.18 -7.73
CA GLU A 95 -22.18 3.91 -8.05
C GLU A 95 -21.92 3.54 -9.50
N ALA A 96 -21.10 2.53 -9.73
CA ALA A 96 -20.82 2.01 -11.05
C ALA A 96 -20.63 0.47 -11.00
N PRO A 97 -20.86 -0.24 -12.12
CA PRO A 97 -20.54 -1.64 -12.18
C PRO A 97 -19.04 -1.89 -12.01
N GLY A 98 -18.69 -3.02 -11.38
CA GLY A 98 -17.31 -3.42 -11.12
C GLY A 98 -16.73 -2.87 -9.82
N PRO A 99 -15.62 -3.45 -9.36
CA PRO A 99 -14.95 -3.03 -8.13
C PRO A 99 -14.15 -1.74 -8.31
N VAL A 100 -13.81 -1.10 -7.19
CA VAL A 100 -12.75 -0.09 -7.11
C VAL A 100 -11.45 -0.80 -6.77
N LEU A 101 -10.39 -0.50 -7.48
CA LEU A 101 -9.06 -1.05 -7.26
C LEU A 101 -8.06 0.09 -7.07
N SER A 102 -7.47 0.16 -5.89
CA SER A 102 -6.47 1.16 -5.52
C SER A 102 -5.07 0.54 -5.46
N ASP A 103 -4.04 1.28 -5.88
CA ASP A 103 -2.63 0.90 -5.72
C ASP A 103 -2.00 1.52 -4.47
N PHE A 104 -2.83 1.95 -3.54
CA PHE A 104 -2.44 2.38 -2.20
C PHE A 104 -3.54 2.10 -1.16
N LEU A 105 -3.13 1.83 0.06
CA LEU A 105 -3.96 1.72 1.25
C LEU A 105 -3.99 3.07 2.00
N MET A 106 -5.13 3.48 2.54
CA MET A 106 -5.20 4.73 3.31
C MET A 106 -4.27 4.71 4.52
N GLU A 107 -4.19 3.57 5.20
CA GLU A 107 -3.33 3.32 6.36
C GLU A 107 -1.83 3.37 6.06
N LYS A 108 -1.42 3.21 4.78
CA LYS A 108 -0.04 3.40 4.33
C LYS A 108 0.53 4.74 4.79
N ASP A 109 -0.31 5.76 4.81
CA ASP A 109 0.09 7.11 5.17
C ASP A 109 0.71 7.16 6.57
N ARG A 110 0.17 6.38 7.51
CA ARG A 110 0.68 6.27 8.88
C ARG A 110 2.04 5.57 8.95
N ILE A 111 2.35 4.63 8.05
CA ILE A 111 3.67 3.99 7.97
C ILE A 111 4.74 5.06 7.75
N PHE A 112 4.53 5.91 6.75
CA PHE A 112 5.47 6.98 6.42
C PHE A 112 5.47 8.12 7.44
N ALA A 113 4.32 8.46 8.04
CA ALA A 113 4.26 9.44 9.11
C ALA A 113 5.11 9.02 10.31
N ASN A 114 5.03 7.76 10.72
CA ASN A 114 5.83 7.22 11.83
C ASN A 114 7.33 7.16 11.52
N LEU A 115 7.72 7.00 10.26
CA LEU A 115 9.13 6.97 9.85
C LEU A 115 9.74 8.37 9.77
N ASN A 116 8.95 9.37 9.33
CA ASN A 116 9.50 10.65 8.87
C ASN A 116 9.18 11.83 9.78
N LEU A 117 8.17 11.74 10.66
CA LEU A 117 7.75 12.84 11.51
C LEU A 117 8.35 12.76 12.90
N ASP A 118 8.66 13.91 13.51
CA ASP A 118 9.00 13.99 14.92
C ASP A 118 7.75 13.74 15.81
N ASP A 119 7.95 13.68 17.14
CA ASP A 119 6.88 13.36 18.09
C ASP A 119 5.76 14.42 18.12
N HIS A 120 6.08 15.70 17.87
CA HIS A 120 5.10 16.78 17.87
C HIS A 120 4.34 16.82 16.55
N GLU A 121 5.06 16.67 15.43
CA GLU A 121 4.49 16.57 14.09
C GLU A 121 3.57 15.35 13.98
N LEU A 122 4.01 14.20 14.50
CA LEU A 122 3.23 12.96 14.46
C LEU A 122 1.92 13.09 15.25
N LYS A 123 1.93 13.72 16.43
CA LYS A 123 0.70 13.97 17.21
C LYS A 123 -0.28 14.87 16.46
N LEU A 124 0.22 15.88 15.76
CA LEU A 124 -0.61 16.75 14.95
C LEU A 124 -1.19 16.00 13.75
N TYR A 125 -0.34 15.25 13.05
CA TYR A 125 -0.73 14.43 11.92
C TYR A 125 -1.82 13.42 12.28
N GLU A 126 -1.67 12.66 13.37
CA GLU A 126 -2.65 11.64 13.79
C GLU A 126 -4.05 12.23 14.01
N ARG A 127 -4.16 13.42 14.56
CA ARG A 127 -5.46 14.11 14.74
C ARG A 127 -6.15 14.38 13.39
N TYR A 128 -5.41 14.79 12.37
CA TYR A 128 -5.96 14.98 11.02
C TYR A 128 -6.24 13.65 10.34
N TYR A 129 -5.36 12.67 10.52
CA TYR A 129 -5.56 11.34 9.97
C TYR A 129 -6.88 10.72 10.46
N GLU A 130 -7.14 10.73 11.76
CA GLU A 130 -8.38 10.18 12.34
C GLU A 130 -9.64 10.83 11.73
N ALA A 131 -9.63 12.16 11.57
CA ALA A 131 -10.76 12.88 11.01
C ALA A 131 -10.99 12.56 9.51
N LEU A 132 -9.92 12.48 8.73
CA LEU A 132 -10.00 12.27 7.28
C LEU A 132 -10.23 10.80 6.92
N ALA A 133 -9.55 9.87 7.58
CA ALA A 133 -9.66 8.44 7.32
C ALA A 133 -11.02 7.86 7.74
N ALA A 134 -11.73 8.49 8.69
CA ALA A 134 -13.05 8.05 9.12
C ALA A 134 -14.09 7.97 7.99
N SER A 135 -13.91 8.76 6.92
CA SER A 135 -14.79 8.77 5.75
C SER A 135 -14.51 7.67 4.73
N ILE A 136 -13.39 6.97 4.84
CA ILE A 136 -12.97 5.93 3.90
C ILE A 136 -13.29 4.56 4.50
N PRO A 137 -14.10 3.71 3.83
CA PRO A 137 -14.36 2.36 4.32
C PRO A 137 -13.10 1.50 4.25
N ALA A 138 -13.03 0.47 5.11
CA ALA A 138 -12.01 -0.55 4.96
C ALA A 138 -12.19 -1.28 3.61
N PRO A 139 -11.11 -1.68 2.92
CA PRO A 139 -11.22 -2.50 1.73
C PRO A 139 -11.81 -3.87 2.06
N ASP A 140 -12.40 -4.53 1.05
CA ASP A 140 -12.85 -5.92 1.20
C ASP A 140 -11.66 -6.90 1.12
N LEU A 141 -10.63 -6.53 0.34
CA LEU A 141 -9.41 -7.32 0.16
C LEU A 141 -8.19 -6.41 0.02
N VAL A 142 -7.14 -6.73 0.76
CA VAL A 142 -5.81 -6.15 0.54
C VAL A 142 -4.90 -7.23 -0.05
N ILE A 143 -4.21 -6.89 -1.14
CA ILE A 143 -3.13 -7.67 -1.72
C ILE A 143 -1.82 -6.98 -1.34
N TYR A 144 -1.11 -7.55 -0.37
CA TYR A 144 0.16 -7.04 0.09
C TYR A 144 1.31 -7.68 -0.69
N LEU A 145 2.02 -6.86 -1.45
CA LEU A 145 3.24 -7.26 -2.16
C LEU A 145 4.44 -7.00 -1.26
N GLN A 146 5.20 -8.03 -0.97
CA GLN A 146 6.47 -7.91 -0.26
C GLN A 146 7.64 -8.34 -1.15
N ALA A 147 8.82 -7.78 -0.91
CA ALA A 147 10.06 -8.21 -1.54
C ALA A 147 11.23 -7.93 -0.62
N LYS A 148 12.29 -8.71 -0.78
CA LYS A 148 13.56 -8.51 -0.05
C LYS A 148 14.13 -7.12 -0.38
N PRO A 149 14.78 -6.42 0.59
CA PRO A 149 15.36 -5.09 0.35
C PRO A 149 16.32 -5.05 -0.85
N GLU A 150 17.11 -6.10 -1.07
CA GLU A 150 18.05 -6.20 -2.21
C GLU A 150 17.30 -6.16 -3.55
N VAL A 151 16.14 -6.82 -3.63
CA VAL A 151 15.30 -6.85 -4.83
C VAL A 151 14.69 -5.47 -5.07
N LEU A 152 14.23 -4.79 -4.01
CA LEU A 152 13.70 -3.43 -4.10
C LEU A 152 14.78 -2.46 -4.58
N ARG A 153 16.00 -2.53 -4.02
CA ARG A 153 17.15 -1.73 -4.46
C ARG A 153 17.46 -1.94 -5.94
N ALA A 154 17.52 -3.19 -6.38
CA ALA A 154 17.77 -3.50 -7.79
C ALA A 154 16.69 -2.93 -8.72
N ARG A 155 15.41 -2.98 -8.30
CA ARG A 155 14.28 -2.41 -9.06
C ARG A 155 14.30 -0.88 -9.07
N ILE A 156 14.68 -0.24 -7.97
CA ILE A 156 14.86 1.22 -7.88
C ILE A 156 15.98 1.64 -8.83
N ALA A 157 17.15 1.00 -8.77
CA ALA A 157 18.28 1.31 -9.65
C ALA A 157 17.94 1.20 -11.14
N LYS A 158 17.06 0.24 -11.51
CA LYS A 158 16.63 0.02 -12.90
C LYS A 158 15.65 1.07 -13.44
N LYS A 159 14.80 1.63 -12.57
CA LYS A 159 13.64 2.47 -12.97
C LYS A 159 13.54 3.78 -12.19
N ALA A 160 14.60 4.20 -11.51
CA ALA A 160 14.56 5.39 -10.67
C ALA A 160 14.14 6.64 -11.45
N ALA A 161 13.09 7.31 -10.99
CA ALA A 161 12.86 8.71 -11.28
C ALA A 161 13.99 9.53 -10.64
N ARG A 162 14.25 10.77 -11.14
CA ARG A 162 15.35 11.61 -10.64
C ARG A 162 15.36 11.77 -9.12
N ASP A 163 14.17 11.87 -8.50
CA ASP A 163 14.02 12.09 -7.06
C ASP A 163 14.25 10.81 -6.24
N GLU A 164 14.02 9.64 -6.82
CA GLU A 164 14.20 8.34 -6.15
C GLU A 164 15.67 7.92 -6.04
N THR A 165 16.56 8.48 -6.85
CA THR A 165 18.02 8.20 -6.77
C THR A 165 18.66 8.73 -5.50
N GLN A 166 17.98 9.60 -4.76
CA GLN A 166 18.45 10.17 -3.49
C GLN A 166 18.03 9.34 -2.27
N ILE A 167 17.22 8.28 -2.46
CA ILE A 167 16.74 7.42 -1.36
C ILE A 167 17.90 6.54 -0.89
N SER A 168 18.25 6.64 0.39
CA SER A 168 19.34 5.84 0.97
C SER A 168 18.95 4.35 1.09
N GLU A 169 19.95 3.48 1.12
CA GLU A 169 19.72 2.03 1.31
C GLU A 169 19.09 1.75 2.67
N GLU A 170 19.53 2.45 3.70
CA GLU A 170 19.01 2.33 5.06
C GLU A 170 17.52 2.69 5.11
N TYR A 171 17.10 3.73 4.40
CA TYR A 171 15.68 4.11 4.34
C TYR A 171 14.83 3.05 3.63
N ILE A 172 15.33 2.42 2.56
CA ILE A 172 14.63 1.33 1.88
C ILE A 172 14.41 0.15 2.84
N GLU A 173 15.43 -0.19 3.65
CA GLU A 173 15.32 -1.24 4.65
C GLU A 173 14.35 -0.88 5.79
N GLU A 174 14.37 0.37 6.25
CA GLU A 174 13.44 0.85 7.27
C GLU A 174 12.00 0.81 6.77
N VAL A 175 11.76 1.26 5.55
CA VAL A 175 10.43 1.18 4.91
C VAL A 175 9.99 -0.27 4.78
N ALA A 176 10.84 -1.17 4.29
CA ALA A 176 10.49 -2.60 4.14
C ALA A 176 10.11 -3.22 5.50
N ARG A 177 10.91 -2.99 6.55
CA ARG A 177 10.61 -3.46 7.92
C ARG A 177 9.32 -2.86 8.48
N ALA A 178 9.06 -1.58 8.23
CA ALA A 178 7.83 -0.92 8.68
C ALA A 178 6.58 -1.51 8.00
N TYR A 179 6.66 -1.83 6.72
CA TYR A 179 5.60 -2.54 6.00
C TYR A 179 5.36 -3.95 6.54
N GLU A 180 6.43 -4.73 6.77
CA GLU A 180 6.33 -6.08 7.35
C GLU A 180 5.67 -6.04 8.73
N HIS A 181 6.11 -5.12 9.59
CA HIS A 181 5.52 -4.94 10.92
C HIS A 181 4.05 -4.54 10.85
N PHE A 182 3.70 -3.60 9.98
CA PHE A 182 2.32 -3.16 9.80
C PHE A 182 1.42 -4.31 9.35
N PHE A 183 1.81 -5.04 8.30
CA PHE A 183 0.99 -6.11 7.75
C PHE A 183 0.98 -7.38 8.60
N PHE A 184 1.99 -7.60 9.44
CA PHE A 184 1.95 -8.67 10.44
C PHE A 184 0.81 -8.49 11.45
N HIS A 185 0.46 -7.25 11.78
CA HIS A 185 -0.64 -6.91 12.71
C HIS A 185 -1.93 -6.49 12.00
N TYR A 186 -1.97 -6.52 10.68
CA TYR A 186 -3.12 -6.07 9.92
C TYR A 186 -4.30 -7.04 10.04
N ALA A 187 -5.46 -6.52 10.48
CA ALA A 187 -6.68 -7.30 10.67
C ALA A 187 -7.95 -6.54 10.25
N ALA A 188 -7.82 -5.44 9.48
CA ALA A 188 -8.96 -4.61 9.12
C ALA A 188 -9.80 -5.20 7.98
N SER A 189 -9.22 -6.10 7.18
CA SER A 189 -9.88 -6.79 6.06
C SER A 189 -9.19 -8.12 5.75
N ASP A 190 -9.74 -8.87 4.78
CA ASP A 190 -9.06 -10.04 4.23
C ASP A 190 -7.73 -9.62 3.59
N LEU A 191 -6.67 -10.41 3.78
CA LEU A 191 -5.30 -10.09 3.37
C LEU A 191 -4.67 -11.24 2.56
N LEU A 192 -4.22 -10.95 1.35
CA LEU A 192 -3.41 -11.86 0.55
C LEU A 192 -1.98 -11.34 0.48
N VAL A 193 -1.05 -12.03 1.10
CA VAL A 193 0.39 -11.70 1.09
C VAL A 193 1.07 -12.41 -0.07
N ILE A 194 1.79 -11.66 -0.90
CA ILE A 194 2.51 -12.16 -2.07
C ILE A 194 3.97 -11.77 -1.97
N ASN A 195 4.86 -12.74 -1.85
CA ASN A 195 6.30 -12.48 -1.96
C ASN A 195 6.68 -12.35 -3.43
N THR A 196 7.14 -11.17 -3.82
CA THR A 196 7.52 -10.86 -5.21
C THR A 196 9.03 -10.90 -5.44
N SER A 197 9.80 -11.44 -4.51
CA SER A 197 11.27 -11.54 -4.68
C SER A 197 11.63 -12.45 -5.85
N ASP A 198 10.89 -13.54 -6.00
CA ASP A 198 11.13 -14.57 -7.00
C ASP A 198 10.04 -14.62 -8.08
N ILE A 199 9.08 -13.70 -8.02
CA ILE A 199 7.95 -13.58 -8.96
C ILE A 199 8.15 -12.36 -9.86
N ASP A 200 7.89 -12.54 -11.14
CA ASP A 200 7.81 -11.44 -12.09
C ASP A 200 6.55 -11.56 -12.97
N PHE A 201 5.47 -10.93 -12.55
CA PHE A 201 4.23 -10.94 -13.31
C PHE A 201 4.24 -9.97 -14.52
N VAL A 202 5.36 -9.30 -14.76
CA VAL A 202 5.55 -8.44 -15.93
C VAL A 202 6.20 -9.22 -17.05
N GLU A 203 7.31 -9.91 -16.74
CA GLU A 203 8.12 -10.64 -17.71
C GLU A 203 7.72 -12.12 -17.82
N ARG A 204 7.18 -12.70 -16.73
CA ARG A 204 6.75 -14.12 -16.69
C ARG A 204 5.25 -14.26 -16.67
N SER A 205 4.66 -14.62 -17.81
CA SER A 205 3.22 -14.83 -17.95
C SER A 205 2.67 -15.94 -17.05
N GLU A 206 3.50 -16.94 -16.71
CA GLU A 206 3.10 -18.05 -15.83
C GLU A 206 2.86 -17.58 -14.41
N ASP A 207 3.73 -16.73 -13.86
CA ASP A 207 3.55 -16.14 -12.53
C ASP A 207 2.24 -15.35 -12.44
N LEU A 208 1.98 -14.54 -13.48
CA LEU A 208 0.72 -13.80 -13.58
C LEU A 208 -0.50 -14.73 -13.63
N GLN A 209 -0.45 -15.79 -14.45
CA GLN A 209 -1.57 -16.74 -14.56
C GLN A 209 -1.83 -17.47 -13.25
N GLN A 210 -0.78 -17.87 -12.52
CA GLN A 210 -0.93 -18.51 -11.21
C GLN A 210 -1.60 -17.55 -10.21
N LEU A 211 -1.16 -16.29 -10.17
CA LEU A 211 -1.78 -15.26 -9.33
C LEU A 211 -3.25 -15.03 -9.69
N LEU A 212 -3.56 -14.91 -10.97
CA LEU A 212 -4.94 -14.71 -11.44
C LEU A 212 -5.84 -15.90 -11.09
N ARG A 213 -5.35 -17.16 -11.16
CA ARG A 213 -6.09 -18.34 -10.68
C ARG A 213 -6.32 -18.25 -9.18
N ARG A 214 -5.28 -17.88 -8.41
CA ARG A 214 -5.41 -17.75 -6.96
C ARG A 214 -6.46 -16.73 -6.54
N LEU A 215 -6.60 -15.64 -7.30
CA LEU A 215 -7.58 -14.58 -7.05
C LEU A 215 -9.01 -14.96 -7.44
N GLN A 216 -9.23 -16.08 -8.12
CA GLN A 216 -10.57 -16.62 -8.35
C GLN A 216 -11.15 -17.29 -7.09
N ASP A 217 -10.29 -17.77 -6.20
CA ASP A 217 -10.70 -18.34 -4.93
C ASP A 217 -10.89 -17.24 -3.87
N PRO A 218 -11.92 -17.32 -3.04
CA PRO A 218 -12.13 -16.37 -1.96
C PRO A 218 -10.93 -16.32 -1.01
N VAL A 219 -10.45 -15.13 -0.70
CA VAL A 219 -9.49 -14.91 0.38
C VAL A 219 -10.28 -14.69 1.66
N LYS A 220 -9.92 -15.39 2.74
CA LYS A 220 -10.50 -15.25 4.07
C LYS A 220 -9.40 -15.18 5.12
N GLY A 221 -9.45 -14.12 5.93
CA GLY A 221 -8.37 -13.82 6.88
C GLY A 221 -7.06 -13.53 6.16
N THR A 222 -5.94 -13.87 6.78
CA THR A 222 -4.62 -13.71 6.19
C THR A 222 -4.19 -14.98 5.48
N GLN A 223 -3.86 -14.87 4.20
CA GLN A 223 -3.38 -15.98 3.38
C GLN A 223 -2.10 -15.59 2.63
N TYR A 224 -1.24 -16.58 2.41
CA TYR A 224 0.03 -16.40 1.72
C TYR A 224 -0.02 -17.08 0.35
N PHE A 225 0.40 -16.38 -0.68
CA PHE A 225 0.57 -16.94 -2.01
C PHE A 225 2.03 -17.26 -2.27
N LEU A 226 2.30 -18.54 -2.47
CA LEU A 226 3.61 -19.08 -2.87
C LEU A 226 3.41 -19.73 -4.25
N PRO A 227 3.94 -19.14 -5.34
CA PRO A 227 3.82 -19.75 -6.66
C PRO A 227 4.55 -21.10 -6.72
N LEU A 228 3.93 -22.06 -7.40
CA LEU A 228 4.54 -23.35 -7.69
C LEU A 228 5.64 -23.13 -8.72
N GLY A 229 6.89 -23.15 -8.31
CA GLY A 229 8.04 -22.96 -9.22
C GLY A 229 9.10 -21.98 -8.72
N ALA A 230 8.95 -21.38 -7.56
CA ALA A 230 10.07 -20.81 -6.82
C ALA A 230 10.91 -21.99 -6.26
N SER A 231 11.57 -22.71 -7.16
CA SER A 231 12.54 -23.77 -6.80
C SER A 231 13.85 -23.09 -6.46
N GLU A 232 14.38 -23.43 -5.32
CA GLU A 232 15.69 -23.30 -4.70
C GLU A 232 16.78 -22.52 -5.41
#